data_26278dcce6628c80b70e6ab9411f2c99
#
_entry.id   26278dcce6628c80b70e6ab9411f2c99
#
_cell.length_a   1.000
_cell.length_b   1.000
_cell.length_c   1.000
_cell.angle_alpha   90.00
_cell.angle_beta   90.00
_cell.angle_gamma   90.00
#
_symmetry.space_group_name_H-M   'P 1'
#
loop_
_entity.id
_entity.type
_entity.pdbx_description
1 polymer ?
#
loop_
_entity_poly.entity_id
_entity_poly.type
_entity_poly.pdbx_seq_one_letter_code
_entity_poly.pdbx_strand_id
1 'polypeptide(L)'
;MKRYLLPLVIFLVLVGFFAVGLGLNPREVPSPLIGKPAPAFALPLLNAPEKKLSVQDLKGKVWVMNVWASWCVPCQQEHPLITELAKTGGVPVFGLNYKDKPADASAWLVKFGDPFAATLSDREGLVGIDYGVYGVPETFVVDRQGVIRLKHIGPMTPEAMRDKVLPMLTKLRSGDA
;
A
#
# COMPACT_ATOMS: atom_id res chain seq x y z
N MET A 1 4.17 -52.34 19.99
CA MET A 1 5.04 -51.23 19.51
C MET A 1 4.62 -50.71 18.14
N LYS A 2 4.31 -51.53 17.14
CA LYS A 2 3.92 -51.09 15.77
C LYS A 2 2.69 -50.15 15.71
N ARG A 3 1.69 -50.28 16.64
CA ARG A 3 0.46 -49.47 16.62
C ARG A 3 0.68 -47.98 16.97
N TYR A 4 1.81 -47.62 17.61
CA TYR A 4 2.13 -46.25 17.92
C TYR A 4 3.13 -45.62 16.92
N LEU A 5 3.76 -46.47 16.08
CA LEU A 5 4.74 -45.98 15.08
C LEU A 5 4.05 -45.17 13.99
N LEU A 6 2.91 -45.62 13.50
CA LEU A 6 2.15 -44.94 12.44
C LEU A 6 1.73 -43.50 12.86
N PRO A 7 1.05 -43.29 14.03
CA PRO A 7 0.72 -41.95 14.44
C PRO A 7 1.95 -41.06 14.73
N LEU A 8 3.03 -41.62 15.23
CA LEU A 8 4.30 -40.90 15.41
C LEU A 8 4.89 -40.43 14.09
N VAL A 9 4.91 -41.28 13.07
CA VAL A 9 5.41 -40.90 11.73
C VAL A 9 4.56 -39.81 11.13
N ILE A 10 3.21 -39.93 11.20
CA ILE A 10 2.29 -38.88 10.72
C ILE A 10 2.56 -37.55 11.44
N PHE A 11 2.72 -37.60 12.77
CA PHE A 11 3.02 -36.39 13.55
C PHE A 11 4.32 -35.72 13.13
N LEU A 12 5.40 -36.50 12.94
CA LEU A 12 6.70 -35.96 12.50
C LEU A 12 6.64 -35.37 11.10
N VAL A 13 5.88 -35.98 10.19
CA VAL A 13 5.64 -35.46 8.83
C VAL A 13 4.88 -34.14 8.89
N LEU A 14 3.83 -34.04 9.73
CA LEU A 14 3.08 -32.81 9.93
C LEU A 14 3.94 -31.69 10.55
N VAL A 15 4.75 -32.03 11.55
CA VAL A 15 5.70 -31.06 12.15
C VAL A 15 6.68 -30.53 11.11
N GLY A 16 7.25 -31.41 10.27
CA GLY A 16 8.13 -31.01 9.18
C GLY A 16 7.41 -30.10 8.17
N PHE A 17 6.20 -30.45 7.77
CA PHE A 17 5.38 -29.66 6.84
C PHE A 17 5.08 -28.25 7.42
N PHE A 18 4.67 -28.17 8.68
CA PHE A 18 4.40 -26.90 9.33
C PHE A 18 5.68 -26.06 9.54
N ALA A 19 6.80 -26.70 9.90
CA ALA A 19 8.08 -26.00 10.04
C ALA A 19 8.53 -25.34 8.71
N VAL A 20 8.36 -26.04 7.57
CA VAL A 20 8.59 -25.48 6.25
C VAL A 20 7.57 -24.37 5.92
N GLY A 21 6.28 -24.62 6.20
CA GLY A 21 5.20 -23.66 5.93
C GLY A 21 5.36 -22.34 6.71
N LEU A 22 5.81 -22.40 7.96
CA LEU A 22 6.08 -21.20 8.77
C LEU A 22 7.28 -20.37 8.29
N GLY A 23 8.21 -21.01 7.54
CA GLY A 23 9.32 -20.30 6.90
C GLY A 23 8.96 -19.60 5.59
N LEU A 24 7.79 -19.88 5.03
CA LEU A 24 7.31 -19.20 3.82
C LEU A 24 6.76 -17.83 4.17
N ASN A 25 7.13 -16.83 3.39
CA ASN A 25 6.71 -15.44 3.61
C ASN A 25 5.34 -15.20 2.93
N PRO A 26 4.21 -15.22 3.65
CA PRO A 26 2.87 -15.08 3.05
C PRO A 26 2.61 -13.67 2.48
N ARG A 27 3.54 -12.72 2.73
CA ARG A 27 3.45 -11.33 2.25
C ARG A 27 3.91 -11.13 0.81
N GLU A 28 4.50 -12.15 0.18
CA GLU A 28 5.02 -12.05 -1.20
C GLU A 28 4.04 -12.59 -2.26
N VAL A 29 2.74 -12.63 -1.98
CA VAL A 29 1.76 -12.95 -3.04
C VAL A 29 1.69 -11.76 -3.99
N PRO A 30 2.13 -11.91 -5.26
CA PRO A 30 2.04 -10.83 -6.23
C PRO A 30 0.59 -10.36 -6.36
N SER A 31 0.36 -9.06 -6.23
CA SER A 31 -0.98 -8.52 -6.41
C SER A 31 -1.47 -8.80 -7.84
N PRO A 32 -2.69 -9.33 -8.03
CA PRO A 32 -3.25 -9.56 -9.35
C PRO A 32 -3.49 -8.25 -10.13
N LEU A 33 -3.34 -7.10 -9.49
CA LEU A 33 -3.51 -5.77 -10.08
C LEU A 33 -2.21 -5.22 -10.70
N ILE A 34 -1.05 -5.83 -10.46
CA ILE A 34 0.19 -5.39 -11.11
C ILE A 34 0.10 -5.61 -12.62
N GLY A 35 0.41 -4.58 -13.40
CA GLY A 35 0.28 -4.56 -14.86
C GLY A 35 -1.15 -4.30 -15.35
N LYS A 36 -2.11 -4.06 -14.45
CA LYS A 36 -3.49 -3.72 -14.82
C LYS A 36 -3.81 -2.25 -14.56
N PRO A 37 -4.81 -1.70 -15.27
CA PRO A 37 -5.31 -0.37 -14.96
C PRO A 37 -5.73 -0.24 -13.50
N ALA A 38 -5.36 0.86 -12.87
CA ALA A 38 -5.79 1.21 -11.53
C ALA A 38 -7.33 1.28 -11.49
N PRO A 39 -7.99 0.64 -10.53
CA PRO A 39 -9.43 0.73 -10.36
C PRO A 39 -9.89 2.18 -10.30
N ALA A 40 -11.02 2.47 -10.95
CA ALA A 40 -11.57 3.81 -11.00
C ALA A 40 -12.04 4.25 -9.61
N PHE A 41 -11.73 5.49 -9.25
CA PHE A 41 -12.31 6.14 -8.09
C PHE A 41 -12.66 7.61 -8.39
N ALA A 42 -13.57 8.16 -7.60
CA ALA A 42 -13.86 9.58 -7.51
C ALA A 42 -14.23 9.89 -6.04
N LEU A 43 -13.23 10.22 -5.23
CA LEU A 43 -13.37 10.39 -3.79
C LEU A 43 -13.29 11.87 -3.39
N PRO A 44 -14.01 12.28 -2.33
CA PRO A 44 -13.86 13.60 -1.74
C PRO A 44 -12.46 13.77 -1.13
N LEU A 45 -11.95 14.99 -1.17
CA LEU A 45 -10.72 15.34 -0.47
C LEU A 45 -11.01 15.49 1.04
N LEU A 46 -10.08 15.03 1.87
CA LEU A 46 -10.21 15.11 3.33
C LEU A 46 -10.39 16.54 3.80
N ASN A 47 -9.59 17.48 3.26
CA ASN A 47 -9.57 18.88 3.68
C ASN A 47 -10.48 19.79 2.84
N ALA A 48 -11.18 19.26 1.83
CA ALA A 48 -12.11 19.97 0.96
C ALA A 48 -13.18 19.00 0.42
N PRO A 49 -14.13 18.57 1.26
CA PRO A 49 -15.06 17.49 0.93
C PRO A 49 -15.98 17.79 -0.27
N GLU A 50 -16.12 19.06 -0.62
CA GLU A 50 -16.86 19.53 -1.81
C GLU A 50 -16.11 19.26 -3.12
N LYS A 51 -14.77 19.05 -3.03
CA LYS A 51 -13.91 18.70 -4.17
C LYS A 51 -13.67 17.21 -4.21
N LYS A 52 -13.63 16.67 -5.42
CA LYS A 52 -13.29 15.25 -5.64
C LYS A 52 -12.05 15.14 -6.50
N LEU A 53 -11.27 14.10 -6.26
CA LEU A 53 -10.18 13.68 -7.12
C LEU A 53 -10.52 12.29 -7.69
N SER A 54 -10.24 12.10 -8.96
CA SER A 54 -10.45 10.84 -9.67
C SER A 54 -9.17 10.33 -10.30
N VAL A 55 -9.15 9.05 -10.68
CA VAL A 55 -8.04 8.47 -11.47
C VAL A 55 -7.82 9.23 -12.80
N GLN A 56 -8.90 9.78 -13.38
CA GLN A 56 -8.83 10.49 -14.65
C GLN A 56 -8.01 11.79 -14.54
N ASP A 57 -8.06 12.46 -13.38
CA ASP A 57 -7.32 13.70 -13.11
C ASP A 57 -5.81 13.46 -12.97
N LEU A 58 -5.42 12.18 -12.79
CA LEU A 58 -4.05 11.73 -12.61
C LEU A 58 -3.42 11.16 -13.89
N LYS A 59 -4.19 11.04 -14.97
CA LYS A 59 -3.67 10.56 -16.26
C LYS A 59 -2.52 11.42 -16.75
N GLY A 60 -1.54 10.79 -17.39
CA GLY A 60 -0.33 11.44 -17.90
C GLY A 60 0.76 11.69 -16.85
N LYS A 61 0.48 11.38 -15.57
CA LYS A 61 1.43 11.55 -14.46
C LYS A 61 1.79 10.19 -13.88
N VAL A 62 3.04 10.04 -13.44
CA VAL A 62 3.43 8.98 -12.50
C VAL A 62 3.06 9.45 -11.10
N TRP A 63 2.43 8.61 -10.31
CA TRP A 63 1.99 8.96 -8.96
C TRP A 63 2.07 7.78 -8.00
N VAL A 64 2.10 8.08 -6.72
CA VAL A 64 2.09 7.11 -5.64
C VAL A 64 0.81 7.28 -4.84
N MET A 65 0.20 6.18 -4.41
CA MET A 65 -0.88 6.17 -3.44
C MET A 65 -0.44 5.39 -2.20
N ASN A 66 -0.46 6.04 -1.07
CA ASN A 66 -0.24 5.42 0.23
C ASN A 66 -1.59 5.29 0.95
N VAL A 67 -1.95 4.06 1.30
CA VAL A 67 -3.19 3.73 2.02
C VAL A 67 -2.90 3.72 3.50
N TRP A 68 -3.60 4.55 4.25
CA TRP A 68 -3.32 4.79 5.67
C TRP A 68 -4.59 5.08 6.48
N ALA A 69 -4.47 5.07 7.80
CA ALA A 69 -5.54 5.48 8.70
C ALA A 69 -4.95 6.07 10.00
N SER A 70 -5.71 6.92 10.69
CA SER A 70 -5.29 7.51 11.98
C SER A 70 -5.13 6.48 13.10
N TRP A 71 -5.90 5.41 13.06
CA TRP A 71 -5.84 4.30 14.01
C TRP A 71 -4.74 3.28 13.73
N CYS A 72 -3.98 3.45 12.64
CA CYS A 72 -2.96 2.51 12.17
C CYS A 72 -1.59 2.84 12.77
N VAL A 73 -1.13 2.07 13.75
CA VAL A 73 0.19 2.25 14.38
C VAL A 73 1.34 2.05 13.39
N PRO A 74 1.36 1.02 12.52
CA PRO A 74 2.42 0.87 11.52
C PRO A 74 2.47 2.02 10.50
N CYS A 75 1.33 2.67 10.19
CA CYS A 75 1.29 3.85 9.33
C CYS A 75 2.04 5.03 9.96
N GLN A 76 1.95 5.19 11.27
CA GLN A 76 2.73 6.20 11.99
C GLN A 76 4.23 5.92 11.93
N GLN A 77 4.62 4.64 11.98
CA GLN A 77 6.03 4.24 11.93
C GLN A 77 6.65 4.52 10.55
N GLU A 78 5.91 4.29 9.46
CA GLU A 78 6.40 4.54 8.10
C GLU A 78 6.31 6.02 7.67
N HIS A 79 5.54 6.83 8.37
CA HIS A 79 5.22 8.21 7.96
C HIS A 79 6.44 9.09 7.65
N PRO A 80 7.56 9.02 8.40
CA PRO A 80 8.78 9.74 8.04
C PRO A 80 9.32 9.36 6.65
N LEU A 81 9.25 8.07 6.27
CA LEU A 81 9.70 7.58 4.97
C LEU A 81 8.76 8.01 3.85
N ILE A 82 7.45 8.02 4.09
CA ILE A 82 6.48 8.56 3.13
C ILE A 82 6.71 10.06 2.94
N THR A 83 7.04 10.79 4.01
CA THR A 83 7.40 12.20 3.95
C THR A 83 8.68 12.43 3.12
N GLU A 84 9.68 11.59 3.29
CA GLU A 84 10.91 11.61 2.49
C GLU A 84 10.58 11.32 1.00
N LEU A 85 9.79 10.28 0.75
CA LEU A 85 9.36 9.93 -0.61
C LEU A 85 8.63 11.08 -1.31
N ALA A 86 7.73 11.76 -0.60
CA ALA A 86 7.01 12.91 -1.14
C ALA A 86 7.94 14.08 -1.52
N LYS A 87 9.03 14.27 -0.77
CA LYS A 87 10.03 15.33 -1.03
C LYS A 87 11.02 14.95 -2.13
N THR A 88 11.48 13.72 -2.15
CA THR A 88 12.63 13.28 -2.97
C THR A 88 12.24 12.42 -4.17
N GLY A 89 11.07 11.78 -4.14
CA GLY A 89 10.63 10.84 -5.18
C GLY A 89 10.33 11.49 -6.54
N GLY A 90 10.13 12.81 -6.58
CA GLY A 90 9.90 13.57 -7.82
C GLY A 90 8.56 13.26 -8.49
N VAL A 91 7.61 12.68 -7.75
CA VAL A 91 6.24 12.37 -8.15
C VAL A 91 5.28 12.73 -7.02
N PRO A 92 4.02 13.10 -7.32
CA PRO A 92 3.05 13.35 -6.27
C PRO A 92 2.71 12.06 -5.50
N VAL A 93 2.64 12.17 -4.19
CA VAL A 93 2.16 11.11 -3.29
C VAL A 93 0.76 11.51 -2.80
N PHE A 94 -0.22 10.65 -3.02
CA PHE A 94 -1.60 10.83 -2.55
C PHE A 94 -1.86 9.90 -1.36
N GLY A 95 -2.56 10.40 -0.34
CA GLY A 95 -3.04 9.59 0.77
C GLY A 95 -4.43 9.04 0.46
N LEU A 96 -4.64 7.73 0.61
CA LEU A 96 -5.97 7.13 0.68
C LEU A 96 -6.27 6.85 2.14
N ASN A 97 -7.06 7.71 2.76
CA ASN A 97 -7.47 7.54 4.16
C ASN A 97 -8.61 6.52 4.23
N TYR A 98 -8.28 5.32 4.74
CA TYR A 98 -9.08 4.12 4.64
C TYR A 98 -9.85 3.84 5.93
N LYS A 99 -11.19 3.73 5.83
CA LYS A 99 -12.10 3.37 6.93
C LYS A 99 -11.83 4.17 8.20
N ASP A 100 -11.76 5.48 8.06
CA ASP A 100 -11.38 6.39 9.12
C ASP A 100 -12.39 7.54 9.26
N LYS A 101 -12.38 8.20 10.40
CA LYS A 101 -13.17 9.40 10.61
C LYS A 101 -12.40 10.63 10.11
N PRO A 102 -13.00 11.50 9.28
CA PRO A 102 -12.30 12.67 8.75
C PRO A 102 -11.67 13.57 9.83
N ALA A 103 -12.34 13.74 10.98
CA ALA A 103 -11.80 14.53 12.08
C ALA A 103 -10.53 13.91 12.68
N ASP A 104 -10.51 12.58 12.89
CA ASP A 104 -9.36 11.86 13.44
C ASP A 104 -8.19 11.87 12.44
N ALA A 105 -8.49 11.64 11.16
CA ALA A 105 -7.50 11.72 10.08
C ALA A 105 -6.87 13.12 9.96
N SER A 106 -7.69 14.19 10.00
CA SER A 106 -7.19 15.57 9.97
C SER A 106 -6.34 15.91 11.18
N ALA A 107 -6.76 15.52 12.38
CA ALA A 107 -5.99 15.72 13.61
C ALA A 107 -4.65 14.97 13.56
N TRP A 108 -4.63 13.76 12.97
CA TRP A 108 -3.42 12.97 12.78
C TRP A 108 -2.43 13.66 11.84
N LEU A 109 -2.89 14.17 10.67
CA LEU A 109 -2.04 14.92 9.73
C LEU A 109 -1.51 16.23 10.35
N VAL A 110 -2.31 16.94 11.17
CA VAL A 110 -1.84 18.12 11.91
C VAL A 110 -0.72 17.73 12.88
N LYS A 111 -0.86 16.61 13.57
CA LYS A 111 0.11 16.16 14.59
C LYS A 111 1.42 15.67 13.99
N PHE A 112 1.38 14.89 12.90
CA PHE A 112 2.55 14.22 12.34
C PHE A 112 3.09 14.86 11.05
N GLY A 113 2.37 15.85 10.52
CA GLY A 113 2.65 16.50 9.24
C GLY A 113 1.85 15.88 8.09
N ASP A 114 1.60 16.67 7.04
CA ASP A 114 0.89 16.21 5.83
C ASP A 114 1.88 16.17 4.65
N PRO A 115 2.34 14.98 4.23
CA PRO A 115 3.23 14.83 3.09
C PRO A 115 2.49 14.71 1.76
N PHE A 116 1.15 14.58 1.79
CA PHE A 116 0.37 14.23 0.62
C PHE A 116 0.06 15.44 -0.25
N ALA A 117 0.14 15.26 -1.57
CA ALA A 117 -0.35 16.25 -2.54
C ALA A 117 -1.87 16.47 -2.37
N ALA A 118 -2.58 15.42 -1.99
CA ALA A 118 -3.96 15.46 -1.51
C ALA A 118 -4.27 14.16 -0.76
N THR A 119 -5.18 14.23 0.21
CA THR A 119 -5.71 13.06 0.90
C THR A 119 -7.15 12.80 0.48
N LEU A 120 -7.40 11.59 -0.01
CA LEU A 120 -8.71 11.06 -0.42
C LEU A 120 -9.38 10.39 0.77
N SER A 121 -10.65 10.66 1.00
CA SER A 121 -11.41 10.06 2.09
C SER A 121 -12.21 8.86 1.59
N ASP A 122 -11.71 7.65 1.85
CA ASP A 122 -12.38 6.36 1.57
C ASP A 122 -13.02 5.81 2.83
N ARG A 123 -14.01 6.53 3.33
CA ARG A 123 -14.67 6.27 4.63
C ARG A 123 -15.29 4.88 4.70
N GLU A 124 -15.91 4.43 3.62
CA GLU A 124 -16.54 3.10 3.53
C GLU A 124 -15.54 2.01 3.14
N GLY A 125 -14.34 2.38 2.66
CA GLY A 125 -13.29 1.46 2.28
C GLY A 125 -13.54 0.76 0.94
N LEU A 126 -14.44 1.27 0.12
CA LEU A 126 -14.80 0.64 -1.16
C LEU A 126 -13.65 0.70 -2.17
N VAL A 127 -12.98 1.85 -2.27
CA VAL A 127 -11.81 2.00 -3.13
C VAL A 127 -10.66 1.11 -2.65
N GLY A 128 -10.41 1.03 -1.34
CA GLY A 128 -9.45 0.09 -0.78
C GLY A 128 -9.77 -1.36 -1.17
N ILE A 129 -11.04 -1.78 -1.15
CA ILE A 129 -11.47 -3.12 -1.59
C ILE A 129 -11.15 -3.33 -3.07
N ASP A 130 -11.49 -2.37 -3.94
CA ASP A 130 -11.23 -2.46 -5.39
C ASP A 130 -9.72 -2.55 -5.69
N TYR A 131 -8.88 -1.88 -4.90
CA TYR A 131 -7.41 -1.97 -4.95
C TYR A 131 -6.86 -3.24 -4.29
N GLY A 132 -7.72 -4.09 -3.76
CA GLY A 132 -7.33 -5.32 -3.07
C GLY A 132 -6.50 -5.03 -1.82
N VAL A 133 -6.81 -3.98 -1.07
CA VAL A 133 -6.17 -3.64 0.19
C VAL A 133 -6.57 -4.67 1.24
N TYR A 134 -5.59 -5.37 1.78
CA TYR A 134 -5.79 -6.36 2.84
C TYR A 134 -5.75 -5.72 4.23
N GLY A 135 -5.03 -4.61 4.34
CA GLY A 135 -4.84 -3.88 5.58
C GLY A 135 -4.03 -2.61 5.32
N VAL A 136 -3.78 -1.85 6.36
CA VAL A 136 -2.98 -0.64 6.26
C VAL A 136 -1.69 -0.79 7.08
N PRO A 137 -0.56 -0.24 6.58
CA PRO A 137 -0.41 0.53 5.36
C PRO A 137 -0.15 -0.33 4.12
N GLU A 138 -0.47 0.20 2.94
CA GLU A 138 -0.06 -0.31 1.64
C GLU A 138 0.30 0.85 0.70
N THR A 139 1.26 0.63 -0.21
CA THR A 139 1.70 1.67 -1.14
C THR A 139 1.65 1.17 -2.58
N PHE A 140 1.05 1.96 -3.46
CA PHE A 140 0.93 1.67 -4.89
C PHE A 140 1.72 2.70 -5.69
N VAL A 141 2.42 2.23 -6.75
CA VAL A 141 3.02 3.09 -7.77
C VAL A 141 2.27 2.89 -9.07
N VAL A 142 1.82 3.99 -9.66
CA VAL A 142 1.01 4.01 -10.88
C VAL A 142 1.70 4.84 -11.94
N ASP A 143 1.74 4.33 -13.17
CA ASP A 143 2.37 5.00 -14.31
C ASP A 143 1.48 6.06 -14.97
N ARG A 144 2.02 6.71 -16.03
CA ARG A 144 1.31 7.74 -16.79
C ARG A 144 0.06 7.23 -17.52
N GLN A 145 0.01 5.93 -17.83
CA GLN A 145 -1.13 5.28 -18.45
C GLN A 145 -2.22 4.90 -17.44
N GLY A 146 -1.92 5.09 -16.13
CA GLY A 146 -2.81 4.69 -15.05
C GLY A 146 -2.70 3.21 -14.70
N VAL A 147 -1.60 2.54 -15.05
CA VAL A 147 -1.36 1.12 -14.75
C VAL A 147 -0.58 0.98 -13.46
N ILE A 148 -1.02 0.07 -12.58
CA ILE A 148 -0.31 -0.24 -11.34
C ILE A 148 0.97 -1.01 -11.67
N ARG A 149 2.12 -0.46 -11.31
CA ARG A 149 3.44 -1.03 -11.58
C ARG A 149 4.09 -1.66 -10.35
N LEU A 150 3.70 -1.21 -9.16
CA LEU A 150 4.18 -1.77 -7.90
C LEU A 150 3.08 -1.69 -6.85
N LYS A 151 2.98 -2.74 -6.02
CA LYS A 151 2.23 -2.76 -4.77
C LYS A 151 3.16 -3.22 -3.66
N HIS A 152 3.34 -2.39 -2.64
CA HIS A 152 4.05 -2.74 -1.41
C HIS A 152 3.02 -2.95 -0.31
N ILE A 153 3.07 -4.11 0.36
CA ILE A 153 2.14 -4.51 1.42
C ILE A 153 2.88 -4.40 2.76
N GLY A 154 2.26 -3.73 3.71
CA GLY A 154 2.83 -3.44 5.02
C GLY A 154 3.64 -2.15 5.07
N PRO A 155 4.25 -1.83 6.22
CA PRO A 155 4.94 -0.58 6.42
C PRO A 155 6.16 -0.45 5.50
N MET A 156 6.31 0.74 4.92
CA MET A 156 7.48 1.09 4.12
C MET A 156 8.73 0.99 5.00
N THR A 157 9.74 0.28 4.50
CA THR A 157 11.07 0.21 5.13
C THR A 157 12.09 0.94 4.27
N PRO A 158 13.24 1.36 4.85
CA PRO A 158 14.32 1.95 4.07
C PRO A 158 14.79 1.07 2.92
N GLU A 159 14.83 -0.26 3.12
CA GLU A 159 15.19 -1.24 2.10
C GLU A 159 14.15 -1.29 0.98
N ALA A 160 12.85 -1.39 1.33
CA ALA A 160 11.77 -1.42 0.36
C ALA A 160 11.74 -0.12 -0.48
N MET A 161 11.96 1.02 0.16
CA MET A 161 12.05 2.30 -0.54
C MET A 161 13.23 2.31 -1.51
N ARG A 162 14.45 1.99 -1.04
CA ARG A 162 15.69 2.02 -1.83
C ARG A 162 15.69 0.99 -2.95
N ASP A 163 15.24 -0.24 -2.67
CA ASP A 163 15.45 -1.37 -3.57
C ASP A 163 14.26 -1.65 -4.49
N LYS A 164 13.06 -1.15 -4.16
CA LYS A 164 11.83 -1.39 -4.94
C LYS A 164 11.18 -0.10 -5.43
N VAL A 165 10.88 0.85 -4.55
CA VAL A 165 10.04 2.03 -4.89
C VAL A 165 10.83 3.04 -5.72
N LEU A 166 11.98 3.51 -5.25
CA LEU A 166 12.78 4.52 -5.95
C LEU A 166 13.27 4.06 -7.32
N PRO A 167 13.77 2.81 -7.51
CA PRO A 167 14.12 2.33 -8.85
C PRO A 167 12.91 2.27 -9.79
N MET A 168 11.73 1.85 -9.31
CA MET A 168 10.51 1.85 -10.11
C MET A 168 10.13 3.27 -10.55
N LEU A 169 10.14 4.23 -9.63
CA LEU A 169 9.84 5.63 -9.95
C LEU A 169 10.82 6.22 -10.96
N THR A 170 12.11 5.92 -10.82
CA THR A 170 13.15 6.36 -11.76
C THR A 170 12.86 5.82 -13.16
N LYS A 171 12.60 4.52 -13.27
CA LYS A 171 12.26 3.87 -14.54
C LYS A 171 11.01 4.48 -15.20
N LEU A 172 9.94 4.72 -14.43
CA LEU A 172 8.68 5.27 -14.94
C LEU A 172 8.82 6.73 -15.37
N ARG A 173 9.75 7.48 -14.76
CA ARG A 173 10.01 8.88 -15.10
C ARG A 173 10.85 9.02 -16.35
N SER A 174 11.83 8.13 -16.58
CA SER A 174 12.66 8.12 -17.81
C SER A 174 11.87 7.72 -19.06
N GLY A 175 10.72 7.08 -18.90
CA GLY A 175 9.91 6.63 -20.03
C GLY A 175 10.24 5.23 -20.53
N ASP A 176 11.09 4.49 -19.79
CA ASP A 176 11.57 3.14 -20.14
C ASP A 176 10.61 2.01 -19.68
N ALA A 177 9.29 2.29 -19.55
CA ALA A 177 8.33 1.34 -19.03
C ALA A 177 7.17 1.07 -20.00
#